data_13f0a3f90cf27e4bbb9d142bc74615b1
#
_entry.id   13f0a3f90cf27e4bbb9d142bc74615b1
#
_cell.length_a   1.000
_cell.length_b   1.000
_cell.length_c   1.000
_cell.angle_alpha   90.00
_cell.angle_beta   90.00
_cell.angle_gamma   90.00
#
_symmetry.space_group_name_H-M   'P 1'
#
loop_
_entity.id
_entity.type
_entity.pdbx_description
1 polymer ?
#
loop_
_entity_poly.entity_id
_entity_poly.type
_entity_poly.pdbx_seq_one_letter_code
_entity_poly.pdbx_strand_id
1 'polypeptide(L)'
;MDKRRFLSTAGGASLGLMFGPRLLAQYATKPAAAVAADEEFWAAVRGQFRLTNDYVNLENGYYCFQPQPVLDAFIDTVRSVNLEASHYMRTRQVDDKLRIRGRLAAFAGCSPEELIITRNTTESLDTVISGFDWRPGDEAVLANQDYGSMIDMFKLQARRFGLVNRFVDIPMDPKSDDEVVKVYADALTQKTRLLMIPHMVNITGHILPVRAICDMAHARGVPVMVDAAHTFAHLDYRLPDLNCDYYGASLHKWLSTPLGAGILYVRRDRIEKLWPIYGDESVPADNIRKLNHTGTHPVHTDLTIERSLAFHEMIGSARKEARLRYLQRYWTGRVRGLKKLVMNTPTDAKRSCAIANVGVRDIAPGDLARTLLEKYKVYTVAIDGAGVHGVRVTPQVYTSTADLDTLVHALQELAA
;
A
#
# COMPACT_ATOMS: atom_id res chain seq x y z
N MET A 1 -5.77 8.29 40.21
CA MET A 1 -5.53 8.82 38.85
C MET A 1 -6.04 7.78 37.88
N ASP A 2 -7.03 8.11 37.07
CA ASP A 2 -7.76 7.16 36.20
C ASP A 2 -6.84 6.65 35.09
N LYS A 3 -6.57 5.34 35.05
CA LYS A 3 -5.73 4.68 34.04
C LYS A 3 -6.19 4.95 32.58
N ARG A 4 -7.48 5.25 32.39
CA ARG A 4 -8.05 5.63 31.08
C ARG A 4 -7.55 6.99 30.59
N ARG A 5 -7.38 7.95 31.49
CA ARG A 5 -6.84 9.29 31.17
C ARG A 5 -5.34 9.25 30.88
N PHE A 6 -4.60 8.32 31.50
CA PHE A 6 -3.16 8.17 31.28
C PHE A 6 -2.85 7.64 29.86
N LEU A 7 -3.61 6.68 29.35
CA LEU A 7 -3.38 6.13 28.00
C LEU A 7 -3.79 7.10 26.87
N SER A 8 -4.84 7.91 27.07
CA SER A 8 -5.26 8.90 26.08
C SER A 8 -4.38 10.15 26.05
N THR A 9 -3.86 10.58 27.19
CA THR A 9 -2.96 11.74 27.31
C THR A 9 -1.50 11.41 27.03
N ALA A 10 -1.03 10.19 27.37
CA ALA A 10 0.31 9.75 27.03
C ALA A 10 0.51 9.55 25.50
N GLY A 11 -0.55 9.18 24.76
CA GLY A 11 -0.53 9.03 23.30
C GLY A 11 -0.24 10.35 22.57
N GLY A 12 -0.92 11.43 22.95
CA GLY A 12 -0.73 12.75 22.32
C GLY A 12 0.54 13.48 22.77
N ALA A 13 0.87 13.38 24.07
CA ALA A 13 2.03 14.08 24.61
C ALA A 13 3.38 13.49 24.19
N SER A 14 3.47 12.16 24.01
CA SER A 14 4.72 11.51 23.58
C SER A 14 5.08 11.78 22.12
N LEU A 15 4.10 11.96 21.24
CA LEU A 15 4.33 12.28 19.81
C LEU A 15 4.78 13.75 19.63
N GLY A 16 4.24 14.69 20.42
CA GLY A 16 4.68 16.09 20.41
C GLY A 16 6.12 16.29 20.87
N LEU A 17 6.67 15.39 21.70
CA LEU A 17 8.06 15.42 22.16
C LEU A 17 9.07 14.95 21.08
N MET A 18 8.63 14.18 20.07
CA MET A 18 9.50 13.56 19.06
C MET A 18 10.05 14.54 18.03
N PHE A 19 9.21 15.44 17.55
CA PHE A 19 9.63 16.46 16.55
C PHE A 19 9.94 17.81 17.15
N GLY A 20 9.78 17.97 18.46
CA GLY A 20 9.73 19.25 19.12
C GLY A 20 8.50 20.08 18.68
N PRO A 21 7.70 20.61 19.61
CA PRO A 21 6.52 21.42 19.29
C PRO A 21 6.85 22.61 18.36
N ARG A 22 8.08 23.11 18.42
CA ARG A 22 8.58 24.21 17.56
C ARG A 22 8.67 23.82 16.09
N LEU A 23 9.20 22.61 15.78
CA LEU A 23 9.34 22.16 14.38
C LEU A 23 7.96 21.97 13.76
N LEU A 24 7.04 21.26 14.44
CA LEU A 24 5.68 21.07 13.93
C LEU A 24 4.94 22.40 13.72
N ALA A 25 5.07 23.36 14.65
CA ALA A 25 4.47 24.69 14.52
C ALA A 25 5.06 25.47 13.34
N GLN A 26 6.36 25.41 13.13
CA GLN A 26 7.06 26.08 12.01
C GLN A 26 6.58 25.60 10.65
N TYR A 27 6.21 24.31 10.54
CA TYR A 27 5.78 23.71 9.26
C TYR A 27 4.25 23.59 9.15
N ALA A 28 3.48 23.89 10.19
CA ALA A 28 2.03 23.70 10.19
C ALA A 28 1.31 24.41 9.03
N THR A 29 1.76 25.61 8.68
CA THR A 29 1.15 26.47 7.65
C THR A 29 1.86 26.41 6.28
N LYS A 30 3.03 25.74 6.18
CA LYS A 30 3.75 25.66 4.90
C LYS A 30 3.03 24.73 3.92
N PRO A 31 2.88 25.11 2.64
CA PRO A 31 2.33 24.23 1.61
C PRO A 31 3.13 22.93 1.48
N ALA A 32 2.47 21.81 1.24
CA ALA A 32 3.11 20.49 1.10
C ALA A 32 4.25 20.50 0.07
N ALA A 33 4.05 21.15 -1.08
CA ALA A 33 5.06 21.26 -2.12
C ALA A 33 6.34 22.03 -1.67
N ALA A 34 6.19 23.03 -0.82
CA ALA A 34 7.34 23.79 -0.28
C ALA A 34 8.16 22.96 0.73
N VAL A 35 7.50 22.03 1.44
CA VAL A 35 8.15 21.15 2.41
C VAL A 35 8.80 19.94 1.71
N ALA A 36 8.37 19.58 0.51
CA ALA A 36 8.82 18.38 -0.19
C ALA A 36 10.35 18.29 -0.37
N ALA A 37 11.02 19.42 -0.62
CA ALA A 37 12.48 19.52 -0.80
C ALA A 37 13.23 20.03 0.44
N ASP A 38 12.54 20.27 1.56
CA ASP A 38 13.14 20.81 2.79
C ASP A 38 13.85 19.70 3.56
N GLU A 39 15.16 19.52 3.28
CA GLU A 39 15.94 18.43 3.89
C GLU A 39 16.07 18.56 5.42
N GLU A 40 15.93 19.73 6.02
CA GLU A 40 15.93 19.90 7.48
C GLU A 40 14.71 19.21 8.11
N PHE A 41 13.52 19.45 7.56
CA PHE A 41 12.29 18.79 8.00
C PHE A 41 12.40 17.26 7.83
N TRP A 42 12.85 16.79 6.66
CA TRP A 42 12.94 15.36 6.39
C TRP A 42 14.07 14.67 7.13
N ALA A 43 15.17 15.37 7.49
CA ALA A 43 16.18 14.85 8.39
C ALA A 43 15.62 14.61 9.80
N ALA A 44 14.77 15.51 10.30
CA ALA A 44 14.08 15.30 11.57
C ALA A 44 13.09 14.10 11.52
N VAL A 45 12.36 13.92 10.39
CA VAL A 45 11.53 12.72 10.15
C VAL A 45 12.40 11.47 10.11
N ARG A 46 13.50 11.47 9.32
CA ARG A 46 14.46 10.35 9.21
C ARG A 46 15.03 9.96 10.57
N GLY A 47 15.31 10.93 11.44
CA GLY A 47 15.82 10.71 12.80
C GLY A 47 14.89 9.88 13.71
N GLN A 48 13.63 9.69 13.31
CA GLN A 48 12.69 8.81 14.03
C GLN A 48 12.85 7.33 13.63
N PHE A 49 13.69 7.01 12.68
CA PHE A 49 13.92 5.64 12.20
C PHE A 49 15.32 5.18 12.54
N ARG A 50 15.46 3.92 12.87
CA ARG A 50 16.78 3.25 12.95
C ARG A 50 17.02 2.48 11.67
N LEU A 51 17.87 3.02 10.83
CA LEU A 51 18.23 2.43 9.54
C LEU A 51 19.57 1.69 9.67
N THR A 52 19.79 0.65 8.84
CA THR A 52 21.11 0.05 8.71
C THR A 52 22.08 1.04 8.04
N ASN A 53 23.37 0.91 8.37
CA ASN A 53 24.45 1.66 7.71
C ASN A 53 25.19 0.81 6.65
N ASP A 54 24.79 -0.45 6.48
CA ASP A 54 25.49 -1.39 5.59
C ASP A 54 25.18 -1.13 4.12
N TYR A 55 23.99 -0.57 3.86
CA TYR A 55 23.52 -0.24 2.51
C TYR A 55 22.43 0.84 2.55
N VAL A 56 22.27 1.52 1.43
CA VAL A 56 21.13 2.41 1.16
C VAL A 56 19.91 1.55 0.78
N ASN A 57 18.87 1.55 1.63
CA ASN A 57 17.66 0.79 1.34
C ASN A 57 16.74 1.57 0.41
N LEU A 58 16.60 1.07 -0.82
CA LEU A 58 15.65 1.56 -1.82
C LEU A 58 14.63 0.47 -2.22
N GLU A 59 14.41 -0.53 -1.34
CA GLU A 59 13.35 -1.52 -1.46
C GLU A 59 12.39 -1.43 -0.27
N ASN A 60 11.47 -0.48 -0.34
CA ASN A 60 10.41 -0.27 0.64
C ASN A 60 9.03 -0.75 0.13
N GLY A 61 9.02 -1.41 -1.02
CA GLY A 61 7.78 -1.93 -1.62
C GLY A 61 7.30 -3.22 -0.98
N TYR A 62 8.16 -3.98 -0.33
CA TYR A 62 7.77 -5.18 0.42
C TYR A 62 7.36 -4.84 1.85
N TYR A 63 8.23 -4.14 2.57
CA TYR A 63 8.07 -3.76 3.97
C TYR A 63 8.83 -2.46 4.25
N CYS A 64 8.21 -1.52 4.97
CA CYS A 64 8.86 -0.27 5.36
C CYS A 64 9.37 -0.36 6.80
N PHE A 65 10.50 0.32 7.09
CA PHE A 65 10.94 0.50 8.46
C PHE A 65 9.85 1.13 9.31
N GLN A 66 9.70 0.67 10.54
CA GLN A 66 8.85 1.31 11.52
C GLN A 66 9.59 2.51 12.13
N PRO A 67 8.93 3.66 12.35
CA PRO A 67 9.49 4.68 13.19
C PRO A 67 9.64 4.14 14.62
N GLN A 68 10.70 4.54 15.31
CA GLN A 68 11.03 4.03 16.64
C GLN A 68 9.84 4.09 17.63
N PRO A 69 9.05 5.18 17.64
CA PRO A 69 7.89 5.25 18.53
C PRO A 69 6.78 4.24 18.24
N VAL A 70 6.68 3.78 16.99
CA VAL A 70 5.73 2.73 16.61
C VAL A 70 6.29 1.37 17.05
N LEU A 71 7.58 1.12 16.84
CA LEU A 71 8.23 -0.11 17.27
C LEU A 71 8.21 -0.27 18.78
N ASP A 72 8.52 0.79 19.55
CA ASP A 72 8.49 0.77 21.01
C ASP A 72 7.06 0.49 21.52
N ALA A 73 6.05 1.15 20.94
CA ALA A 73 4.65 0.90 21.28
C ALA A 73 4.20 -0.54 20.95
N PHE A 74 4.70 -1.11 19.86
CA PHE A 74 4.44 -2.51 19.51
C PHE A 74 5.01 -3.46 20.56
N ILE A 75 6.28 -3.27 20.95
CA ILE A 75 6.94 -4.10 21.97
C ILE A 75 6.22 -3.99 23.31
N ASP A 76 5.83 -2.78 23.72
CA ASP A 76 5.09 -2.55 24.97
C ASP A 76 3.68 -3.15 24.92
N THR A 77 3.04 -3.15 23.75
CA THR A 77 1.74 -3.79 23.56
C THR A 77 1.87 -5.33 23.68
N VAL A 78 2.93 -5.92 23.11
CA VAL A 78 3.23 -7.37 23.28
C VAL A 78 3.36 -7.70 24.76
N ARG A 79 4.15 -6.92 25.53
CA ARG A 79 4.33 -7.11 26.97
C ARG A 79 3.03 -6.98 27.75
N SER A 80 2.23 -5.97 27.44
CA SER A 80 0.95 -5.69 28.10
C SER A 80 -0.07 -6.80 27.86
N VAL A 81 -0.23 -7.26 26.62
CA VAL A 81 -1.14 -8.36 26.27
C VAL A 81 -0.68 -9.66 26.95
N ASN A 82 0.63 -9.95 26.97
CA ASN A 82 1.17 -11.12 27.64
C ASN A 82 0.96 -11.08 29.16
N LEU A 83 1.02 -9.89 29.79
CA LEU A 83 0.80 -9.75 31.24
C LEU A 83 -0.63 -10.11 31.64
N GLU A 84 -1.61 -9.80 30.81
CA GLU A 84 -3.03 -10.07 31.08
C GLU A 84 -3.55 -11.36 30.43
N ALA A 85 -2.87 -11.84 29.38
CA ALA A 85 -3.15 -13.08 28.67
C ALA A 85 -4.65 -13.27 28.32
N SER A 86 -5.24 -14.40 28.76
CA SER A 86 -6.65 -14.73 28.46
C SER A 86 -7.64 -13.70 29.03
N HIS A 87 -7.31 -13.02 30.11
CA HIS A 87 -8.19 -11.98 30.68
C HIS A 87 -8.37 -10.83 29.69
N TYR A 88 -7.28 -10.30 29.11
CA TYR A 88 -7.34 -9.29 28.06
C TYR A 88 -8.17 -9.76 26.85
N MET A 89 -7.88 -10.96 26.35
CA MET A 89 -8.54 -11.52 25.16
C MET A 89 -10.06 -11.66 25.32
N ARG A 90 -10.54 -11.96 26.55
CA ARG A 90 -11.96 -12.16 26.83
C ARG A 90 -12.72 -10.91 27.26
N THR A 91 -12.02 -9.84 27.67
CA THR A 91 -12.68 -8.68 28.27
C THR A 91 -12.53 -7.39 27.48
N ARG A 92 -11.43 -7.21 26.72
CA ARG A 92 -11.11 -5.93 26.04
C ARG A 92 -10.77 -6.03 24.57
N GLN A 93 -10.28 -7.19 24.12
CA GLN A 93 -9.76 -7.37 22.76
C GLN A 93 -10.76 -6.93 21.68
N VAL A 94 -12.04 -7.28 21.83
CA VAL A 94 -13.08 -6.96 20.84
C VAL A 94 -13.30 -5.44 20.76
N ASP A 95 -13.44 -4.78 21.91
CA ASP A 95 -13.68 -3.32 21.98
C ASP A 95 -12.49 -2.53 21.44
N ASP A 96 -11.27 -2.95 21.78
CA ASP A 96 -10.06 -2.33 21.27
C ASP A 96 -9.95 -2.49 19.74
N LYS A 97 -10.25 -3.66 19.21
CA LYS A 97 -10.25 -3.90 17.74
C LYS A 97 -11.31 -3.06 17.04
N LEU A 98 -12.50 -2.90 17.60
CA LEU A 98 -13.56 -2.05 17.06
C LEU A 98 -13.15 -0.57 17.07
N ARG A 99 -12.49 -0.12 18.13
CA ARG A 99 -11.96 1.25 18.23
C ARG A 99 -10.90 1.52 17.16
N ILE A 100 -9.94 0.61 16.96
CA ILE A 100 -8.91 0.73 15.92
C ILE A 100 -9.55 0.72 14.52
N ARG A 101 -10.52 -0.15 14.29
CA ARG A 101 -11.30 -0.18 13.04
C ARG A 101 -11.96 1.17 12.76
N GLY A 102 -12.57 1.79 13.78
CA GLY A 102 -13.16 3.12 13.68
C GLY A 102 -12.13 4.20 13.30
N ARG A 103 -10.92 4.15 13.88
CA ARG A 103 -9.81 5.07 13.52
C ARG A 103 -9.35 4.88 12.08
N LEU A 104 -9.19 3.65 11.63
CA LEU A 104 -8.84 3.33 10.23
C LEU A 104 -9.92 3.80 9.25
N ALA A 105 -11.19 3.53 9.55
CA ALA A 105 -12.31 3.95 8.73
C ALA A 105 -12.39 5.49 8.60
N ALA A 106 -12.21 6.21 9.71
CA ALA A 106 -12.14 7.67 9.71
C ALA A 106 -10.98 8.20 8.86
N PHE A 107 -9.79 7.56 8.95
CA PHE A 107 -8.64 7.90 8.11
C PHE A 107 -8.90 7.61 6.64
N ALA A 108 -9.50 6.46 6.31
CA ALA A 108 -9.85 6.06 4.95
C ALA A 108 -11.04 6.86 4.37
N GLY A 109 -11.87 7.49 5.21
CA GLY A 109 -13.05 8.23 4.80
C GLY A 109 -14.28 7.36 4.52
N CYS A 110 -14.37 6.18 5.11
CA CYS A 110 -15.50 5.25 4.95
C CYS A 110 -16.19 4.94 6.28
N SER A 111 -17.30 4.19 6.22
CA SER A 111 -17.96 3.69 7.42
C SER A 111 -17.15 2.55 8.08
N PRO A 112 -17.06 2.50 9.42
CA PRO A 112 -16.47 1.34 10.10
C PRO A 112 -17.24 0.03 9.82
N GLU A 113 -18.51 0.07 9.42
CA GLU A 113 -19.29 -1.10 9.03
C GLU A 113 -18.92 -1.64 7.65
N GLU A 114 -18.10 -0.93 6.90
CA GLU A 114 -17.60 -1.32 5.57
C GLU A 114 -16.12 -1.74 5.59
N LEU A 115 -15.46 -1.76 6.77
CA LEU A 115 -14.03 -2.03 6.89
C LEU A 115 -13.73 -3.08 7.96
N ILE A 116 -12.81 -4.00 7.66
CA ILE A 116 -12.22 -4.93 8.63
C ILE A 116 -10.68 -4.85 8.59
N ILE A 117 -10.06 -5.19 9.71
CA ILE A 117 -8.61 -5.36 9.82
C ILE A 117 -8.27 -6.78 9.42
N THR A 118 -7.37 -6.91 8.45
CA THR A 118 -6.80 -8.16 7.96
C THR A 118 -5.29 -8.20 8.23
N ARG A 119 -4.59 -9.25 7.79
CA ARG A 119 -3.13 -9.36 7.96
C ARG A 119 -2.35 -8.66 6.84
N ASN A 120 -2.92 -8.55 5.65
CA ASN A 120 -2.29 -7.93 4.48
C ASN A 120 -3.28 -7.82 3.32
N THR A 121 -2.85 -7.22 2.20
CA THR A 121 -3.63 -7.11 0.96
C THR A 121 -4.02 -8.47 0.39
N THR A 122 -3.14 -9.47 0.43
CA THR A 122 -3.40 -10.80 -0.10
C THR A 122 -4.61 -11.42 0.58
N GLU A 123 -4.62 -11.47 1.93
CA GLU A 123 -5.79 -11.94 2.67
C GLU A 123 -7.06 -11.15 2.34
N SER A 124 -6.94 -9.83 2.23
CA SER A 124 -8.08 -8.96 1.93
C SER A 124 -8.72 -9.30 0.58
N LEU A 125 -7.91 -9.36 -0.47
CA LEU A 125 -8.39 -9.59 -1.82
C LEU A 125 -8.77 -11.05 -2.05
N ASP A 126 -8.03 -12.01 -1.48
CA ASP A 126 -8.38 -13.43 -1.51
C ASP A 126 -9.72 -13.70 -0.82
N THR A 127 -10.05 -12.94 0.23
CA THR A 127 -11.36 -13.01 0.88
C THR A 127 -12.48 -12.63 -0.09
N VAL A 128 -12.27 -11.57 -0.90
CA VAL A 128 -13.23 -11.17 -1.94
C VAL A 128 -13.29 -12.23 -3.04
N ILE A 129 -12.14 -12.60 -3.62
CA ILE A 129 -12.08 -13.54 -4.75
C ILE A 129 -12.69 -14.90 -4.38
N SER A 130 -12.39 -15.41 -3.18
CA SER A 130 -12.97 -16.68 -2.70
C SER A 130 -14.44 -16.56 -2.33
N GLY A 131 -14.86 -15.38 -1.90
CA GLY A 131 -16.23 -15.12 -1.45
C GLY A 131 -17.24 -14.94 -2.57
N PHE A 132 -16.81 -14.82 -3.83
CA PHE A 132 -17.72 -14.77 -4.97
C PHE A 132 -18.35 -16.14 -5.23
N ASP A 133 -19.64 -16.12 -5.56
CA ASP A 133 -20.38 -17.30 -6.03
C ASP A 133 -20.11 -17.52 -7.52
N TRP A 134 -18.91 -18.02 -7.82
CA TRP A 134 -18.44 -18.29 -9.18
C TRP A 134 -19.18 -19.44 -9.83
N ARG A 135 -19.57 -19.25 -11.09
CA ARG A 135 -20.18 -20.30 -11.94
C ARG A 135 -19.29 -20.58 -13.15
N PRO A 136 -19.33 -21.80 -13.68
CA PRO A 136 -18.60 -22.13 -14.91
C PRO A 136 -18.93 -21.15 -16.05
N GLY A 137 -17.88 -20.55 -16.63
CA GLY A 137 -18.00 -19.58 -17.71
C GLY A 137 -18.18 -18.12 -17.25
N ASP A 138 -18.29 -17.83 -15.95
CA ASP A 138 -18.14 -16.47 -15.43
C ASP A 138 -16.76 -15.94 -15.76
N GLU A 139 -16.61 -14.63 -15.99
CA GLU A 139 -15.36 -14.01 -16.34
C GLU A 139 -14.86 -13.06 -15.26
N ALA A 140 -13.55 -13.08 -15.00
CA ALA A 140 -12.83 -12.03 -14.28
C ALA A 140 -11.84 -11.34 -15.21
N VAL A 141 -11.78 -10.00 -15.16
CA VAL A 141 -10.82 -9.21 -15.93
C VAL A 141 -9.73 -8.71 -14.97
N LEU A 142 -8.47 -8.91 -15.35
CA LEU A 142 -7.28 -8.51 -14.59
C LEU A 142 -6.13 -8.16 -15.56
N ALA A 143 -5.08 -7.52 -15.08
CA ALA A 143 -3.93 -7.16 -15.89
C ALA A 143 -2.77 -8.16 -15.74
N ASN A 144 -1.95 -8.32 -16.78
CA ASN A 144 -0.69 -9.06 -16.70
C ASN A 144 0.28 -8.44 -15.68
N GLN A 145 0.13 -7.13 -15.40
CA GLN A 145 0.93 -6.39 -14.43
C GLN A 145 0.37 -6.42 -13.01
N ASP A 146 -0.73 -7.12 -12.75
CA ASP A 146 -1.25 -7.32 -11.40
C ASP A 146 -0.29 -8.15 -10.55
N TYR A 147 -0.44 -8.04 -9.22
CA TYR A 147 0.39 -8.80 -8.30
C TYR A 147 0.21 -10.31 -8.48
N GLY A 148 1.33 -11.03 -8.62
CA GLY A 148 1.34 -12.46 -8.98
C GLY A 148 0.46 -13.34 -8.09
N SER A 149 0.43 -13.09 -6.76
CA SER A 149 -0.42 -13.85 -5.85
C SER A 149 -1.91 -13.68 -6.14
N MET A 150 -2.34 -12.53 -6.62
CA MET A 150 -3.73 -12.30 -7.03
C MET A 150 -4.04 -13.04 -8.33
N ILE A 151 -3.14 -12.97 -9.30
CA ILE A 151 -3.24 -13.75 -10.55
C ILE A 151 -3.36 -15.26 -10.23
N ASP A 152 -2.54 -15.76 -9.31
CA ASP A 152 -2.57 -17.17 -8.91
C ASP A 152 -3.86 -17.54 -8.18
N MET A 153 -4.43 -16.64 -7.39
CA MET A 153 -5.72 -16.85 -6.75
C MET A 153 -6.85 -16.95 -7.80
N PHE A 154 -6.88 -16.07 -8.79
CA PHE A 154 -7.85 -16.18 -9.90
C PHE A 154 -7.65 -17.46 -10.72
N LYS A 155 -6.42 -17.89 -10.97
CA LYS A 155 -6.14 -19.19 -11.61
C LYS A 155 -6.63 -20.37 -10.75
N LEU A 156 -6.54 -20.26 -9.43
CA LEU A 156 -7.09 -21.25 -8.51
C LEU A 156 -8.61 -21.34 -8.64
N GLN A 157 -9.32 -20.20 -8.68
CA GLN A 157 -10.79 -20.19 -8.88
C GLN A 157 -11.17 -20.74 -10.25
N ALA A 158 -10.38 -20.46 -11.30
CA ALA A 158 -10.60 -21.03 -12.63
C ALA A 158 -10.56 -22.57 -12.59
N ARG A 159 -9.59 -23.16 -11.89
CA ARG A 159 -9.49 -24.62 -11.72
C ARG A 159 -10.62 -25.21 -10.88
N ARG A 160 -11.09 -24.47 -9.87
CA ARG A 160 -12.13 -24.97 -8.94
C ARG A 160 -13.53 -24.84 -9.49
N PHE A 161 -13.83 -23.73 -10.15
CA PHE A 161 -15.20 -23.34 -10.52
C PHE A 161 -15.41 -23.08 -12.00
N GLY A 162 -14.39 -23.25 -12.83
CA GLY A 162 -14.50 -22.96 -14.27
C GLY A 162 -14.56 -21.49 -14.62
N LEU A 163 -14.04 -20.62 -13.76
CA LEU A 163 -13.89 -19.19 -14.03
C LEU A 163 -12.94 -18.97 -15.22
N VAL A 164 -13.26 -18.02 -16.09
CA VAL A 164 -12.44 -17.60 -17.21
C VAL A 164 -11.71 -16.31 -16.87
N ASN A 165 -10.39 -16.35 -16.77
CA ASN A 165 -9.56 -15.16 -16.52
C ASN A 165 -9.20 -14.49 -17.85
N ARG A 166 -9.59 -13.22 -17.99
CA ARG A 166 -9.26 -12.37 -19.15
C ARG A 166 -8.18 -11.38 -18.76
N PHE A 167 -7.04 -11.45 -19.42
CA PHE A 167 -5.91 -10.59 -19.11
C PHE A 167 -5.84 -9.41 -20.07
N VAL A 168 -5.48 -8.25 -19.54
CA VAL A 168 -5.15 -7.05 -20.32
C VAL A 168 -3.72 -6.63 -20.06
N ASP A 169 -3.14 -5.84 -20.97
CA ASP A 169 -1.85 -5.20 -20.78
C ASP A 169 -2.04 -3.71 -20.50
N ILE A 170 -1.56 -3.24 -19.36
CA ILE A 170 -1.58 -1.83 -19.02
C ILE A 170 -0.50 -1.11 -19.85
N PRO A 171 -0.83 -0.05 -20.61
CA PRO A 171 0.15 0.72 -21.35
C PRO A 171 1.26 1.25 -20.42
N MET A 172 2.52 1.09 -20.80
CA MET A 172 3.65 1.50 -19.98
C MET A 172 3.74 3.03 -19.82
N ASP A 173 3.46 3.78 -20.86
CA ASP A 173 3.49 5.25 -20.87
C ASP A 173 2.27 5.80 -21.63
N PRO A 174 1.04 5.69 -21.06
CA PRO A 174 -0.18 6.12 -21.72
C PRO A 174 -0.23 7.63 -21.90
N LYS A 175 -0.82 8.07 -23.02
CA LYS A 175 -0.96 9.49 -23.36
C LYS A 175 -2.13 10.16 -22.62
N SER A 176 -3.12 9.38 -22.20
CA SER A 176 -4.30 9.87 -21.48
C SER A 176 -4.84 8.81 -20.52
N ASP A 177 -5.72 9.21 -19.60
CA ASP A 177 -6.46 8.30 -18.74
C ASP A 177 -7.42 7.43 -19.56
N ASP A 178 -8.00 8.01 -20.64
CA ASP A 178 -8.93 7.28 -21.50
C ASP A 178 -8.28 6.09 -22.20
N GLU A 179 -6.98 6.15 -22.51
CA GLU A 179 -6.24 5.03 -23.06
C GLU A 179 -6.22 3.86 -22.08
N VAL A 180 -5.98 4.11 -20.80
CA VAL A 180 -6.01 3.09 -19.76
C VAL A 180 -7.43 2.56 -19.52
N VAL A 181 -8.42 3.46 -19.44
CA VAL A 181 -9.83 3.09 -19.27
C VAL A 181 -10.31 2.20 -20.42
N LYS A 182 -9.92 2.54 -21.65
CA LYS A 182 -10.29 1.80 -22.86
C LYS A 182 -9.76 0.36 -22.84
N VAL A 183 -8.54 0.12 -22.36
CA VAL A 183 -7.97 -1.22 -22.25
C VAL A 183 -8.87 -2.15 -21.43
N TYR A 184 -9.34 -1.68 -20.27
CA TYR A 184 -10.27 -2.43 -19.44
C TYR A 184 -11.68 -2.52 -20.06
N ALA A 185 -12.15 -1.40 -20.64
CA ALA A 185 -13.47 -1.35 -21.27
C ALA A 185 -13.61 -2.39 -22.41
N ASP A 186 -12.59 -2.54 -23.25
CA ASP A 186 -12.61 -3.49 -24.36
C ASP A 186 -12.57 -4.96 -23.90
N ALA A 187 -12.08 -5.23 -22.68
CA ALA A 187 -12.01 -6.57 -22.13
C ALA A 187 -13.31 -7.03 -21.43
N LEU A 188 -14.19 -6.09 -21.03
CA LEU A 188 -15.45 -6.44 -20.37
C LEU A 188 -16.46 -7.05 -21.34
N THR A 189 -17.11 -8.13 -20.90
CA THR A 189 -18.23 -8.77 -21.61
C THR A 189 -19.47 -8.89 -20.72
N GLN A 190 -20.56 -9.41 -21.25
CA GLN A 190 -21.78 -9.71 -20.47
C GLN A 190 -21.55 -10.81 -19.41
N LYS A 191 -20.46 -11.59 -19.50
CA LYS A 191 -20.11 -12.64 -18.55
C LYS A 191 -19.16 -12.14 -17.46
N THR A 192 -18.65 -10.91 -17.57
CA THR A 192 -17.70 -10.36 -16.59
C THR A 192 -18.44 -10.12 -15.26
N ARG A 193 -17.93 -10.77 -14.20
CA ARG A 193 -18.50 -10.71 -12.83
C ARG A 193 -17.65 -9.87 -11.89
N LEU A 194 -16.38 -9.69 -12.19
CA LEU A 194 -15.45 -8.90 -11.40
C LEU A 194 -14.35 -8.32 -12.29
N LEU A 195 -14.06 -7.04 -12.10
CA LEU A 195 -12.87 -6.38 -12.61
C LEU A 195 -11.92 -6.13 -11.44
N MET A 196 -10.69 -6.65 -11.52
CA MET A 196 -9.60 -6.30 -10.61
C MET A 196 -8.68 -5.29 -11.27
N ILE A 197 -8.26 -4.27 -10.51
CA ILE A 197 -7.28 -3.28 -10.95
C ILE A 197 -6.31 -2.93 -9.83
N PRO A 198 -5.02 -2.70 -10.09
CA PRO A 198 -4.11 -2.11 -9.12
C PRO A 198 -4.34 -0.60 -9.10
N HIS A 199 -4.43 0.02 -7.92
CA HIS A 199 -4.42 1.48 -7.84
C HIS A 199 -3.03 2.04 -8.25
N MET A 200 -1.98 1.29 -7.93
CA MET A 200 -0.61 1.55 -8.39
C MET A 200 0.05 0.21 -8.78
N VAL A 201 0.49 0.10 -10.02
CA VAL A 201 1.23 -1.07 -10.51
C VAL A 201 2.52 -1.21 -9.71
N ASN A 202 2.65 -2.28 -8.94
CA ASN A 202 3.73 -2.47 -7.98
C ASN A 202 5.12 -2.57 -8.63
N ILE A 203 5.22 -2.99 -9.90
CA ILE A 203 6.48 -3.20 -10.61
C ILE A 203 6.97 -1.94 -11.34
N THR A 204 6.09 -0.99 -11.67
CA THR A 204 6.42 0.21 -12.46
C THR A 204 6.16 1.52 -11.71
N GLY A 205 5.29 1.49 -10.69
CA GLY A 205 4.81 2.70 -10.00
C GLY A 205 3.72 3.46 -10.76
N HIS A 206 3.17 2.89 -11.84
CA HIS A 206 2.09 3.54 -12.60
C HIS A 206 0.81 3.62 -11.78
N ILE A 207 0.33 4.83 -11.52
CA ILE A 207 -0.94 5.12 -10.82
C ILE A 207 -2.05 5.12 -11.86
N LEU A 208 -3.05 4.24 -11.69
CA LEU A 208 -4.18 4.14 -12.61
C LEU A 208 -5.30 5.13 -12.28
N PRO A 209 -6.10 5.55 -13.26
CA PRO A 209 -7.27 6.41 -13.08
C PRO A 209 -8.46 5.60 -12.51
N VAL A 210 -8.32 5.11 -11.26
CA VAL A 210 -9.25 4.16 -10.64
C VAL A 210 -10.70 4.63 -10.70
N ARG A 211 -10.99 5.89 -10.39
CA ARG A 211 -12.34 6.44 -10.44
C ARG A 211 -12.97 6.28 -11.82
N ALA A 212 -12.26 6.67 -12.86
CA ALA A 212 -12.78 6.58 -14.23
C ALA A 212 -12.99 5.12 -14.67
N ILE A 213 -12.10 4.20 -14.25
CA ILE A 213 -12.26 2.76 -14.53
C ILE A 213 -13.47 2.20 -13.77
N CYS A 214 -13.66 2.57 -12.50
CA CYS A 214 -14.82 2.15 -11.71
C CYS A 214 -16.14 2.64 -12.35
N ASP A 215 -16.21 3.93 -12.70
CA ASP A 215 -17.40 4.51 -13.33
C ASP A 215 -17.73 3.83 -14.67
N MET A 216 -16.71 3.53 -15.48
CA MET A 216 -16.85 2.77 -16.74
C MET A 216 -17.38 1.33 -16.51
N ALA A 217 -16.84 0.63 -15.51
CA ALA A 217 -17.24 -0.74 -15.21
C ALA A 217 -18.66 -0.80 -14.62
N HIS A 218 -18.99 0.13 -13.72
CA HIS A 218 -20.33 0.25 -13.12
C HIS A 218 -21.41 0.56 -14.16
N ALA A 219 -21.11 1.38 -15.18
CA ALA A 219 -22.02 1.63 -16.31
C ALA A 219 -22.37 0.33 -17.08
N ARG A 220 -21.59 -0.74 -16.91
CA ARG A 220 -21.81 -2.07 -17.48
C ARG A 220 -22.25 -3.11 -16.45
N GLY A 221 -22.54 -2.68 -15.21
CA GLY A 221 -22.97 -3.56 -14.12
C GLY A 221 -21.87 -4.42 -13.51
N VAL A 222 -20.60 -4.13 -13.78
CA VAL A 222 -19.44 -4.91 -13.31
C VAL A 222 -18.86 -4.26 -12.04
N PRO A 223 -18.81 -4.98 -10.92
CA PRO A 223 -18.14 -4.52 -9.69
C PRO A 223 -16.63 -4.49 -9.87
N VAL A 224 -15.97 -3.57 -9.14
CA VAL A 224 -14.52 -3.34 -9.21
C VAL A 224 -13.84 -3.60 -7.86
N MET A 225 -12.79 -4.42 -7.90
CA MET A 225 -11.89 -4.68 -6.79
C MET A 225 -10.55 -3.98 -7.01
N VAL A 226 -10.11 -3.20 -6.01
CA VAL A 226 -8.89 -2.40 -6.08
C VAL A 226 -7.80 -2.98 -5.20
N ASP A 227 -6.68 -3.35 -5.81
CA ASP A 227 -5.43 -3.61 -5.10
C ASP A 227 -4.74 -2.28 -4.78
N ALA A 228 -4.81 -1.89 -3.52
CA ALA A 228 -4.21 -0.67 -3.02
C ALA A 228 -3.01 -0.90 -2.10
N ALA A 229 -2.35 -2.06 -2.24
CA ALA A 229 -1.18 -2.42 -1.45
C ALA A 229 -0.11 -1.32 -1.40
N HIS A 230 -0.02 -0.51 -2.47
CA HIS A 230 0.98 0.54 -2.63
C HIS A 230 0.45 1.96 -2.57
N THR A 231 -0.84 2.19 -2.26
CA THR A 231 -1.40 3.56 -2.29
C THR A 231 -1.95 4.04 -0.96
N PHE A 232 -2.40 3.13 -0.09
CA PHE A 232 -2.85 3.51 1.25
C PHE A 232 -1.70 4.13 2.06
N ALA A 233 -1.92 5.33 2.59
CA ALA A 233 -0.90 6.13 3.28
C ALA A 233 0.37 6.47 2.46
N HIS A 234 0.31 6.30 1.13
CA HIS A 234 1.32 6.72 0.17
C HIS A 234 0.82 7.93 -0.61
N LEU A 235 -0.42 7.86 -1.11
CA LEU A 235 -1.12 8.93 -1.79
C LEU A 235 -2.16 9.57 -0.86
N ASP A 236 -2.49 10.83 -1.13
CA ASP A 236 -3.50 11.60 -0.38
C ASP A 236 -4.85 11.53 -1.10
N TYR A 237 -5.68 10.58 -0.68
CA TYR A 237 -7.05 10.39 -1.19
C TYR A 237 -7.94 9.77 -0.12
N ARG A 238 -9.25 9.74 -0.37
CA ARG A 238 -10.23 9.03 0.44
C ARG A 238 -10.86 7.90 -0.36
N LEU A 239 -11.26 6.81 0.29
CA LEU A 239 -11.89 5.66 -0.36
C LEU A 239 -13.09 6.02 -1.24
N PRO A 240 -14.02 6.91 -0.83
CA PRO A 240 -15.14 7.32 -1.68
C PRO A 240 -14.71 7.99 -3.00
N ASP A 241 -13.52 8.59 -3.05
CA ASP A 241 -12.99 9.21 -4.28
C ASP A 241 -12.76 8.18 -5.39
N LEU A 242 -12.52 6.93 -5.03
CA LEU A 242 -12.25 5.82 -5.96
C LEU A 242 -13.52 5.19 -6.53
N ASN A 243 -14.65 5.26 -5.83
CA ASN A 243 -15.92 4.61 -6.21
C ASN A 243 -15.81 3.10 -6.46
N CYS A 244 -14.93 2.40 -5.74
CA CYS A 244 -14.76 0.95 -5.89
C CYS A 244 -15.74 0.16 -5.00
N ASP A 245 -15.96 -1.11 -5.34
CA ASP A 245 -16.81 -2.03 -4.55
C ASP A 245 -16.03 -2.75 -3.46
N TYR A 246 -14.78 -3.08 -3.74
CA TYR A 246 -13.86 -3.78 -2.85
C TYR A 246 -12.48 -3.14 -2.91
N TYR A 247 -11.80 -3.13 -1.77
CA TYR A 247 -10.48 -2.52 -1.69
C TYR A 247 -9.64 -3.23 -0.64
N GLY A 248 -8.41 -3.60 -0.98
CA GLY A 248 -7.45 -4.21 -0.06
C GLY A 248 -6.15 -3.43 0.02
N ALA A 249 -5.63 -3.26 1.25
CA ALA A 249 -4.33 -2.61 1.46
C ALA A 249 -3.50 -3.26 2.56
N SER A 250 -2.17 -3.17 2.44
CA SER A 250 -1.19 -3.60 3.44
C SER A 250 -0.67 -2.41 4.22
N LEU A 251 -0.88 -2.39 5.53
CA LEU A 251 -0.50 -1.26 6.38
C LEU A 251 0.99 -1.26 6.73
N HIS A 252 1.65 -2.42 6.69
CA HIS A 252 3.08 -2.56 6.97
C HIS A 252 3.99 -1.99 5.86
N LYS A 253 3.40 -1.55 4.74
CA LYS A 253 4.12 -0.84 3.67
C LYS A 253 4.17 0.65 4.00
N TRP A 254 3.35 1.47 3.37
CA TRP A 254 3.46 2.93 3.45
C TRP A 254 2.96 3.54 4.76
N LEU A 255 2.11 2.85 5.54
CA LEU A 255 1.75 3.30 6.89
C LEU A 255 2.81 2.90 7.94
N SER A 256 3.76 2.03 7.59
CA SER A 256 4.86 1.59 8.47
C SER A 256 4.38 0.93 9.79
N THR A 257 3.30 0.14 9.72
CA THR A 257 2.86 -0.70 10.86
C THR A 257 3.77 -1.91 11.03
N PRO A 258 3.73 -2.59 12.16
CA PRO A 258 4.28 -3.95 12.27
C PRO A 258 3.68 -4.89 11.22
N LEU A 259 4.41 -5.97 10.88
CA LEU A 259 3.93 -7.00 9.96
C LEU A 259 2.64 -7.64 10.47
N GLY A 260 1.77 -8.04 9.55
CA GLY A 260 0.49 -8.66 9.88
C GLY A 260 -0.65 -7.67 10.09
N ALA A 261 -0.58 -6.50 9.45
CA ALA A 261 -1.66 -5.52 9.41
C ALA A 261 -2.05 -5.17 7.96
N GLY A 262 -3.33 -5.27 7.68
CA GLY A 262 -3.98 -4.88 6.42
C GLY A 262 -5.41 -4.43 6.65
N ILE A 263 -6.08 -4.02 5.60
CA ILE A 263 -7.51 -3.70 5.61
C ILE A 263 -8.21 -4.29 4.40
N LEU A 264 -9.45 -4.70 4.61
CA LEU A 264 -10.43 -4.97 3.57
C LEU A 264 -11.60 -3.98 3.73
N TYR A 265 -11.89 -3.23 2.69
CA TYR A 265 -13.13 -2.47 2.54
C TYR A 265 -14.06 -3.20 1.58
N VAL A 266 -15.33 -3.24 1.95
CA VAL A 266 -16.42 -3.77 1.12
C VAL A 266 -17.56 -2.78 1.16
N ARG A 267 -17.99 -2.27 0.00
CA ARG A 267 -19.14 -1.38 -0.09
C ARG A 267 -20.39 -2.04 0.50
N ARG A 268 -21.17 -1.30 1.25
CA ARG A 268 -22.28 -1.80 2.07
C ARG A 268 -23.21 -2.79 1.35
N ASP A 269 -23.61 -2.46 0.12
CA ASP A 269 -24.52 -3.27 -0.71
C ASP A 269 -23.88 -4.54 -1.30
N ARG A 270 -22.58 -4.73 -1.06
CA ARG A 270 -21.81 -5.90 -1.52
C ARG A 270 -21.52 -6.91 -0.40
N ILE A 271 -21.64 -6.51 0.87
CA ILE A 271 -21.25 -7.36 2.01
C ILE A 271 -22.04 -8.67 2.01
N GLU A 272 -23.35 -8.60 1.88
CA GLU A 272 -24.22 -9.78 1.91
C GLU A 272 -23.92 -10.77 0.77
N LYS A 273 -23.41 -10.29 -0.36
CA LYS A 273 -23.12 -11.06 -1.58
C LYS A 273 -21.85 -11.89 -1.52
N LEU A 274 -21.01 -11.67 -0.52
CA LEU A 274 -19.76 -12.42 -0.34
C LEU A 274 -19.93 -13.56 0.65
N TRP A 275 -19.45 -14.74 0.30
CA TRP A 275 -19.27 -15.83 1.24
C TRP A 275 -18.03 -15.61 2.11
N PRO A 276 -18.07 -15.93 3.41
CA PRO A 276 -16.87 -15.90 4.25
C PRO A 276 -15.93 -17.07 3.90
N ILE A 277 -14.61 -16.87 4.08
CA ILE A 277 -13.64 -17.97 3.95
C ILE A 277 -13.78 -18.95 5.13
N TYR A 278 -14.04 -18.42 6.33
CA TYR A 278 -14.20 -19.19 7.56
C TYR A 278 -15.62 -19.01 8.09
N GLY A 279 -16.26 -20.10 8.50
CA GLY A 279 -17.63 -20.07 9.01
C GLY A 279 -17.73 -19.37 10.36
N ASP A 280 -18.69 -18.46 10.49
CA ASP A 280 -19.12 -17.85 11.74
C ASP A 280 -20.62 -17.52 11.65
N GLU A 281 -21.45 -18.43 12.15
CA GLU A 281 -22.91 -18.29 12.14
C GLU A 281 -23.41 -17.27 13.18
N SER A 282 -22.55 -16.78 14.07
CA SER A 282 -22.90 -15.77 15.07
C SER A 282 -23.03 -14.35 14.48
N VAL A 283 -22.54 -14.15 13.25
CA VAL A 283 -22.52 -12.83 12.59
C VAL A 283 -23.55 -12.81 11.45
N PRO A 284 -24.47 -11.83 11.42
CA PRO A 284 -25.44 -11.68 10.33
C PRO A 284 -24.78 -11.53 8.95
N ALA A 285 -25.48 -11.99 7.90
CA ALA A 285 -24.96 -12.02 6.53
C ALA A 285 -24.58 -10.62 5.97
N ASP A 286 -25.28 -9.57 6.41
CA ASP A 286 -25.04 -8.17 6.02
C ASP A 286 -23.97 -7.45 6.86
N ASN A 287 -23.39 -8.14 7.85
CA ASN A 287 -22.34 -7.59 8.71
C ASN A 287 -20.97 -8.01 8.20
N ILE A 288 -20.11 -7.04 7.88
CA ILE A 288 -18.77 -7.29 7.34
C ILE A 288 -17.90 -8.17 8.25
N ARG A 289 -18.18 -8.22 9.54
CA ARG A 289 -17.43 -9.04 10.50
C ARG A 289 -17.47 -10.53 10.18
N LYS A 290 -18.49 -11.03 9.43
CA LYS A 290 -18.51 -12.41 8.93
C LYS A 290 -17.26 -12.76 8.11
N LEU A 291 -16.62 -11.78 7.47
CA LEU A 291 -15.43 -11.95 6.65
C LEU A 291 -14.12 -11.93 7.49
N ASN A 292 -14.21 -11.76 8.82
CA ASN A 292 -13.04 -11.55 9.69
C ASN A 292 -12.85 -12.62 10.76
N HIS A 293 -13.52 -13.77 10.63
CA HIS A 293 -13.37 -14.87 11.60
C HIS A 293 -12.10 -15.68 11.31
N THR A 294 -10.96 -15.23 11.85
CA THR A 294 -9.65 -15.88 11.66
C THR A 294 -9.17 -16.66 12.90
N GLY A 295 -10.06 -16.82 13.89
CA GLY A 295 -9.71 -17.46 15.16
C GLY A 295 -8.77 -16.61 16.03
N THR A 296 -8.02 -17.25 16.92
CA THR A 296 -7.05 -16.56 17.78
C THR A 296 -5.85 -16.11 16.96
N HIS A 297 -5.58 -14.81 16.98
CA HIS A 297 -4.49 -14.20 16.22
C HIS A 297 -3.72 -13.16 17.05
N PRO A 298 -2.53 -12.73 16.62
CA PRO A 298 -1.74 -11.69 17.30
C PRO A 298 -2.47 -10.34 17.29
N VAL A 299 -2.97 -9.88 18.44
CA VAL A 299 -3.73 -8.62 18.56
C VAL A 299 -2.84 -7.39 18.75
N HIS A 300 -1.60 -7.58 19.19
CA HIS A 300 -0.66 -6.48 19.42
C HIS A 300 -0.33 -5.70 18.14
N THR A 301 -0.35 -6.34 16.99
CA THR A 301 -0.21 -5.67 15.69
C THR A 301 -1.39 -4.75 15.43
N ASP A 302 -2.64 -5.24 15.61
CA ASP A 302 -3.86 -4.44 15.44
C ASP A 302 -3.83 -3.21 16.35
N LEU A 303 -3.47 -3.39 17.63
CA LEU A 303 -3.40 -2.31 18.61
C LEU A 303 -2.36 -1.23 18.27
N THR A 304 -1.30 -1.60 17.55
CA THR A 304 -0.23 -0.66 17.18
C THR A 304 -0.60 0.21 15.98
N ILE A 305 -1.62 -0.16 15.19
CA ILE A 305 -2.08 0.60 14.02
C ILE A 305 -2.37 2.06 14.39
N GLU A 306 -2.99 2.32 15.53
CA GLU A 306 -3.32 3.68 15.97
C GLU A 306 -2.06 4.55 16.15
N ARG A 307 -0.95 3.97 16.60
CA ARG A 307 0.33 4.66 16.74
C ARG A 307 0.93 5.01 15.37
N SER A 308 0.81 4.09 14.41
CA SER A 308 1.25 4.34 13.03
C SER A 308 0.41 5.43 12.35
N LEU A 309 -0.92 5.42 12.55
CA LEU A 309 -1.81 6.48 12.07
C LEU A 309 -1.42 7.84 12.66
N ALA A 310 -1.21 7.91 13.98
CA ALA A 310 -0.81 9.15 14.64
C ALA A 310 0.53 9.69 14.11
N PHE A 311 1.50 8.81 13.85
CA PHE A 311 2.78 9.19 13.25
C PHE A 311 2.59 9.70 11.81
N HIS A 312 1.77 9.05 11.02
CA HIS A 312 1.44 9.48 9.65
C HIS A 312 0.70 10.83 9.63
N GLU A 313 -0.31 11.00 10.49
CA GLU A 313 -1.10 12.23 10.62
C GLU A 313 -0.23 13.43 11.02
N MET A 314 0.79 13.20 11.83
CA MET A 314 1.75 14.23 12.23
C MET A 314 2.60 14.74 11.05
N ILE A 315 3.00 13.85 10.13
CA ILE A 315 3.65 14.25 8.87
C ILE A 315 2.62 14.94 7.95
N GLY A 316 1.44 14.35 7.84
CA GLY A 316 0.34 14.74 6.94
C GLY A 316 0.44 14.05 5.58
N SER A 317 -0.70 13.52 5.09
CA SER A 317 -0.77 12.75 3.83
C SER A 317 -0.24 13.54 2.64
N ALA A 318 -0.70 14.78 2.47
CA ALA A 318 -0.26 15.65 1.36
C ALA A 318 1.26 15.93 1.38
N ARG A 319 1.86 16.15 2.57
CA ARG A 319 3.31 16.38 2.68
C ARG A 319 4.09 15.12 2.37
N LYS A 320 3.63 13.97 2.84
CA LYS A 320 4.23 12.69 2.55
C LYS A 320 4.22 12.40 1.05
N GLU A 321 3.07 12.53 0.40
CA GLU A 321 2.97 12.34 -1.05
C GLU A 321 3.87 13.31 -1.82
N ALA A 322 3.87 14.59 -1.46
CA ALA A 322 4.72 15.59 -2.09
C ALA A 322 6.21 15.24 -1.97
N ARG A 323 6.67 14.77 -0.78
CA ARG A 323 8.05 14.28 -0.58
C ARG A 323 8.35 13.07 -1.44
N LEU A 324 7.48 12.09 -1.46
CA LEU A 324 7.69 10.85 -2.20
C LEU A 324 7.77 11.10 -3.72
N ARG A 325 6.91 11.98 -4.24
CA ARG A 325 7.01 12.44 -5.64
C ARG A 325 8.29 13.25 -5.90
N TYR A 326 8.72 14.07 -4.96
CA TYR A 326 9.98 14.80 -5.06
C TYR A 326 11.18 13.84 -5.14
N LEU A 327 11.27 12.86 -4.24
CA LEU A 327 12.36 11.88 -4.22
C LEU A 327 12.42 11.05 -5.51
N GLN A 328 11.27 10.59 -6.00
CA GLN A 328 11.20 9.84 -7.26
C GLN A 328 11.72 10.68 -8.44
N ARG A 329 11.26 11.94 -8.57
CA ARG A 329 11.69 12.84 -9.65
C ARG A 329 13.15 13.26 -9.51
N TYR A 330 13.65 13.39 -8.29
CA TYR A 330 15.02 13.78 -8.00
C TYR A 330 16.02 12.85 -8.66
N TRP A 331 15.85 11.56 -8.58
CA TRP A 331 16.73 10.61 -9.22
C TRP A 331 16.35 10.29 -10.67
N THR A 332 15.06 10.11 -10.99
CA THR A 332 14.64 9.75 -12.34
C THR A 332 14.96 10.85 -13.36
N GLY A 333 14.82 12.13 -12.97
CA GLY A 333 15.14 13.26 -13.83
C GLY A 333 16.63 13.35 -14.23
N ARG A 334 17.51 12.76 -13.43
CA ARG A 334 18.97 12.75 -13.68
C ARG A 334 19.42 11.60 -14.57
N VAL A 335 18.62 10.55 -14.69
CA VAL A 335 19.03 9.33 -15.38
C VAL A 335 18.19 9.01 -16.62
N ARG A 336 16.96 9.52 -16.71
CA ARG A 336 16.01 9.21 -17.80
C ARG A 336 16.57 9.50 -19.21
N GLY A 337 17.49 10.45 -19.37
CA GLY A 337 18.10 10.80 -20.66
C GLY A 337 19.33 9.95 -21.06
N LEU A 338 19.77 9.04 -20.21
CA LEU A 338 20.97 8.22 -20.49
C LEU A 338 20.62 7.10 -21.49
N LYS A 339 21.42 6.97 -22.56
CA LYS A 339 21.11 6.13 -23.74
C LYS A 339 20.89 4.64 -23.42
N LYS A 340 21.67 4.11 -22.44
CA LYS A 340 21.54 2.70 -22.06
C LYS A 340 20.47 2.44 -21.01
N LEU A 341 19.86 3.47 -20.42
CA LEU A 341 18.81 3.28 -19.42
C LEU A 341 17.42 3.18 -20.05
N VAL A 342 16.63 2.27 -19.52
CA VAL A 342 15.22 2.06 -19.89
C VAL A 342 14.38 2.35 -18.64
N MET A 343 13.57 3.41 -18.70
CA MET A 343 12.64 3.73 -17.64
C MET A 343 11.32 3.01 -17.89
N ASN A 344 10.96 2.08 -17.00
CA ASN A 344 9.70 1.33 -17.03
C ASN A 344 8.62 1.99 -16.14
N THR A 345 8.67 3.32 -16.02
CA THR A 345 7.73 4.15 -15.24
C THR A 345 7.22 5.26 -16.13
N PRO A 346 5.92 5.58 -16.10
CA PRO A 346 5.34 6.64 -16.94
C PRO A 346 6.11 7.95 -16.89
N THR A 347 6.13 8.65 -18.01
CA THR A 347 6.81 9.94 -18.14
C THR A 347 6.02 11.05 -17.45
N ASP A 348 4.69 10.99 -17.51
CA ASP A 348 3.81 11.94 -16.81
C ASP A 348 3.98 11.81 -15.29
N ALA A 349 4.46 12.90 -14.68
CA ALA A 349 4.71 12.97 -13.24
C ALA A 349 3.46 12.78 -12.37
N LYS A 350 2.25 12.93 -12.92
CA LYS A 350 1.00 12.64 -12.19
C LYS A 350 0.74 11.15 -12.06
N ARG A 351 1.28 10.34 -12.99
CA ARG A 351 1.07 8.90 -13.08
C ARG A 351 2.06 8.07 -12.28
N SER A 352 2.90 8.68 -11.45
CA SER A 352 3.82 7.95 -10.57
C SER A 352 4.06 8.71 -9.27
N CYS A 353 4.49 7.99 -8.24
CA CYS A 353 4.91 8.58 -6.97
C CYS A 353 6.26 7.96 -6.54
N ALA A 354 6.43 7.46 -5.30
CA ALA A 354 7.74 6.94 -4.86
C ALA A 354 8.30 5.83 -5.76
N ILE A 355 7.44 4.89 -6.19
CA ILE A 355 7.88 3.72 -6.95
C ILE A 355 8.27 4.11 -8.37
N ALA A 356 9.45 3.64 -8.80
CA ALA A 356 9.85 3.65 -10.20
C ALA A 356 10.68 2.40 -10.52
N ASN A 357 10.80 2.09 -11.81
CA ASN A 357 11.60 0.97 -12.30
C ASN A 357 12.54 1.45 -13.41
N VAL A 358 13.79 1.00 -13.33
CA VAL A 358 14.84 1.32 -14.30
C VAL A 358 15.64 0.07 -14.67
N GLY A 359 15.80 -0.16 -15.96
CA GLY A 359 16.71 -1.16 -16.51
C GLY A 359 17.94 -0.53 -17.13
N VAL A 360 19.00 -1.31 -17.27
CA VAL A 360 20.20 -0.95 -18.04
C VAL A 360 20.26 -1.93 -19.22
N ARG A 361 20.37 -1.45 -20.47
CA ARG A 361 20.49 -2.30 -21.64
C ARG A 361 21.68 -3.24 -21.46
N ASP A 362 21.53 -4.48 -21.90
CA ASP A 362 22.52 -5.53 -21.86
C ASP A 362 22.92 -6.03 -20.44
N ILE A 363 22.20 -5.59 -19.40
CA ILE A 363 22.34 -6.09 -18.02
C ILE A 363 21.03 -6.72 -17.57
N ALA A 364 21.05 -8.01 -17.22
CA ALA A 364 19.87 -8.69 -16.69
C ALA A 364 19.42 -8.05 -15.34
N PRO A 365 18.13 -7.95 -15.06
CA PRO A 365 17.62 -7.31 -13.83
C PRO A 365 18.24 -7.87 -12.54
N GLY A 366 18.45 -9.18 -12.46
CA GLY A 366 19.10 -9.83 -11.30
C GLY A 366 20.56 -9.43 -11.12
N ASP A 367 21.31 -9.30 -12.23
CA ASP A 367 22.71 -8.87 -12.22
C ASP A 367 22.82 -7.38 -11.88
N LEU A 368 21.89 -6.56 -12.37
CA LEU A 368 21.80 -5.15 -12.03
C LEU A 368 21.56 -4.97 -10.52
N ALA A 369 20.57 -5.67 -9.96
CA ALA A 369 20.27 -5.60 -8.52
C ALA A 369 21.46 -6.05 -7.67
N ARG A 370 22.12 -7.15 -8.05
CA ARG A 370 23.32 -7.67 -7.38
C ARG A 370 24.47 -6.66 -7.44
N THR A 371 24.76 -6.09 -8.61
CA THR A 371 25.83 -5.10 -8.78
C THR A 371 25.58 -3.83 -7.98
N LEU A 372 24.33 -3.33 -7.95
CA LEU A 372 23.94 -2.19 -7.12
C LEU A 372 24.21 -2.46 -5.64
N LEU A 373 23.89 -3.66 -5.14
CA LEU A 373 24.11 -4.00 -3.74
C LEU A 373 25.60 -4.23 -3.42
N GLU A 374 26.29 -5.05 -4.20
CA GLU A 374 27.65 -5.48 -3.89
C GLU A 374 28.67 -4.35 -4.07
N LYS A 375 28.61 -3.64 -5.21
CA LYS A 375 29.56 -2.58 -5.56
C LYS A 375 29.19 -1.23 -4.95
N TYR A 376 27.90 -0.83 -5.03
CA TYR A 376 27.49 0.53 -4.68
C TYR A 376 26.73 0.61 -3.34
N LYS A 377 26.52 -0.54 -2.68
CA LYS A 377 25.76 -0.62 -1.41
C LYS A 377 24.35 -0.02 -1.52
N VAL A 378 23.67 -0.24 -2.65
CA VAL A 378 22.28 0.18 -2.89
C VAL A 378 21.39 -1.05 -3.04
N TYR A 379 20.46 -1.25 -2.11
CA TYR A 379 19.55 -2.37 -2.11
C TYR A 379 18.28 -2.03 -2.89
N THR A 380 18.00 -2.82 -3.94
CA THR A 380 16.83 -2.74 -4.82
C THR A 380 16.34 -4.15 -5.12
N VAL A 381 15.17 -4.29 -5.75
CA VAL A 381 14.67 -5.61 -6.18
C VAL A 381 14.59 -5.71 -7.69
N ALA A 382 15.08 -6.84 -8.23
CA ALA A 382 14.96 -7.16 -9.64
C ALA A 382 13.51 -7.46 -10.02
N ILE A 383 13.06 -6.91 -11.13
CA ILE A 383 11.79 -7.20 -11.79
C ILE A 383 12.10 -7.70 -13.21
N ASP A 384 11.62 -8.91 -13.52
CA ASP A 384 11.80 -9.52 -14.82
C ASP A 384 10.52 -10.28 -15.22
N GLY A 385 9.59 -9.57 -15.83
CA GLY A 385 8.29 -10.13 -16.22
C GLY A 385 7.24 -9.08 -16.53
N ALA A 386 6.11 -9.50 -17.09
CA ALA A 386 5.00 -8.64 -17.49
C ALA A 386 5.42 -7.44 -18.36
N GLY A 387 6.43 -7.63 -19.23
CA GLY A 387 6.98 -6.56 -20.09
C GLY A 387 7.89 -5.56 -19.38
N VAL A 388 8.26 -5.82 -18.13
CA VAL A 388 9.11 -4.96 -17.29
C VAL A 388 10.43 -5.67 -16.99
N HIS A 389 11.56 -5.03 -17.36
CA HIS A 389 12.90 -5.57 -17.16
C HIS A 389 13.78 -4.50 -16.50
N GLY A 390 14.10 -4.65 -15.21
CA GLY A 390 14.92 -3.68 -14.48
C GLY A 390 14.87 -3.88 -12.97
N VAL A 391 15.27 -2.87 -12.23
CA VAL A 391 15.18 -2.84 -10.77
C VAL A 391 14.08 -1.87 -10.33
N ARG A 392 13.28 -2.30 -9.37
CA ARG A 392 12.32 -1.43 -8.71
C ARG A 392 13.03 -0.63 -7.62
N VAL A 393 12.85 0.68 -7.64
CA VAL A 393 13.39 1.65 -6.69
C VAL A 393 12.22 2.29 -5.95
N THR A 394 12.22 2.18 -4.63
CA THR A 394 11.11 2.62 -3.76
C THR A 394 11.64 3.47 -2.60
N PRO A 395 12.01 4.75 -2.81
CA PRO A 395 12.36 5.65 -1.72
C PRO A 395 11.17 5.86 -0.77
N GLN A 396 11.46 6.14 0.50
CA GLN A 396 10.48 6.41 1.54
C GLN A 396 10.81 7.74 2.23
N VAL A 397 9.97 8.25 3.14
CA VAL A 397 10.16 9.53 3.83
C VAL A 397 11.49 9.63 4.58
N TYR A 398 12.09 8.52 4.93
CA TYR A 398 13.42 8.45 5.57
C TYR A 398 14.57 8.33 4.56
N THR A 399 14.30 8.31 3.27
CA THR A 399 15.33 8.36 2.22
C THR A 399 15.79 9.81 2.04
N SER A 400 17.10 10.05 2.07
CA SER A 400 17.69 11.36 1.80
C SER A 400 18.02 11.54 0.32
N THR A 401 18.27 12.77 -0.11
CA THR A 401 18.80 13.05 -1.46
C THR A 401 20.20 12.46 -1.63
N ALA A 402 21.03 12.41 -0.58
CA ALA A 402 22.35 11.78 -0.63
C ALA A 402 22.27 10.25 -0.89
N ASP A 403 21.26 9.56 -0.34
CA ASP A 403 21.02 8.15 -0.65
C ASP A 403 20.72 7.97 -2.16
N LEU A 404 19.94 8.89 -2.73
CA LEU A 404 19.58 8.87 -4.16
C LEU A 404 20.74 9.31 -5.06
N ASP A 405 21.64 10.19 -4.59
CA ASP A 405 22.88 10.54 -5.31
C ASP A 405 23.75 9.31 -5.51
N THR A 406 23.83 8.42 -4.52
CA THR A 406 24.55 7.15 -4.63
C THR A 406 23.95 6.26 -5.73
N LEU A 407 22.61 6.15 -5.80
CA LEU A 407 21.94 5.41 -6.88
C LEU A 407 22.20 6.05 -8.26
N VAL A 408 22.07 7.37 -8.37
CA VAL A 408 22.29 8.11 -9.64
C VAL A 408 23.71 7.89 -10.15
N HIS A 409 24.71 8.01 -9.29
CA HIS A 409 26.10 7.75 -9.62
C HIS A 409 26.30 6.32 -10.14
N ALA A 410 25.77 5.33 -9.42
CA ALA A 410 25.84 3.93 -9.85
C ALA A 410 25.21 3.70 -11.23
N LEU A 411 24.01 4.25 -11.47
CA LEU A 411 23.33 4.11 -12.76
C LEU A 411 24.07 4.83 -13.89
N GLN A 412 24.70 5.98 -13.63
CA GLN A 412 25.51 6.71 -14.60
C GLN A 412 26.76 5.91 -15.02
N GLU A 413 27.48 5.31 -14.06
CA GLU A 413 28.63 4.44 -14.36
C GLU A 413 28.21 3.20 -15.15
N LEU A 414 27.08 2.56 -14.80
CA LEU A 414 26.62 1.36 -15.49
C LEU A 414 26.05 1.66 -16.89
N ALA A 415 25.66 2.91 -17.15
CA ALA A 415 25.15 3.36 -18.43
C ALA A 415 26.22 3.96 -19.35
N ALA A 416 27.44 4.18 -18.85
CA ALA A 416 28.56 4.63 -19.67
C ALA A 416 29.07 3.51 -20.60
#